data_3cd4c516e65c6f3a28cc4c5c992df4e8
#
_entry.id   3cd4c516e65c6f3a28cc4c5c992df4e8
#
_cell.length_a   1.000
_cell.length_b   1.000
_cell.length_c   1.000
_cell.angle_alpha   90.00
_cell.angle_beta   90.00
_cell.angle_gamma   90.00
#
_symmetry.space_group_name_H-M   'P 1'
#
loop_
_entity.id
_entity.type
_entity.pdbx_description
1 polymer ?
#
loop_
_entity_poly.entity_id
_entity_poly.type
_entity_poly.pdbx_seq_one_letter_code
_entity_poly.pdbx_strand_id
1 'polypeptide(L)'
;MTNNEDIVCSNLSSILEGKEASYENLYSSFVKYCNEFDGQIHLCGLSLGGILALNFALDFPQKVKTLVLIGTPYKVPKVAFSFQNIIFRFLPKSIFETMAFDKKNTFVLGDSMKDLDFSDRVKIIKCPTLILCGKRDSANIKSADYLSQNIRSAELKIIENTGHVVNEENPETLADILNEYYLQNT
;
A
#
# COMPACT_ATOMS: atom_id res chain seq x y z
N MET A 1 -6.61 -20.66 1.32
CA MET A 1 -7.61 -20.11 0.40
C MET A 1 -8.29 -21.26 -0.32
N THR A 2 -9.52 -21.57 0.04
CA THR A 2 -10.29 -22.71 -0.53
C THR A 2 -11.42 -22.24 -1.45
N ASN A 3 -11.52 -20.95 -1.71
CA ASN A 3 -12.42 -20.38 -2.71
C ASN A 3 -11.61 -19.99 -3.93
N ASN A 4 -12.13 -20.34 -5.12
CA ASN A 4 -11.55 -20.07 -6.45
C ASN A 4 -11.43 -18.55 -6.78
N GLU A 5 -10.93 -17.74 -5.86
CA GLU A 5 -10.64 -16.33 -6.13
C GLU A 5 -9.22 -16.26 -6.68
N ASP A 6 -9.07 -15.71 -7.88
CA ASP A 6 -7.78 -15.54 -8.51
C ASP A 6 -6.98 -14.44 -7.77
N ILE A 7 -5.82 -14.81 -7.24
CA ILE A 7 -4.87 -13.85 -6.66
C ILE A 7 -4.04 -13.28 -7.80
N VAL A 8 -4.14 -11.97 -7.99
CA VAL A 8 -3.34 -11.26 -8.99
C VAL A 8 -2.34 -10.36 -8.29
N CYS A 9 -1.06 -10.61 -8.52
CA CYS A 9 0.03 -9.80 -8.00
C CYS A 9 0.64 -8.98 -9.15
N SER A 10 0.30 -7.71 -9.21
CA SER A 10 0.68 -6.84 -10.31
C SER A 10 1.99 -6.12 -10.06
N ASN A 11 2.85 -6.05 -11.06
CA ASN A 11 4.05 -5.24 -11.03
C ASN A 11 3.69 -3.77 -11.34
N LEU A 12 3.91 -2.87 -10.38
CA LEU A 12 3.54 -1.46 -10.49
C LEU A 12 4.25 -0.73 -11.64
N SER A 13 5.49 -1.10 -11.96
CA SER A 13 6.19 -0.51 -13.10
C SER A 13 5.58 -0.94 -14.43
N SER A 14 5.07 -2.16 -14.52
CA SER A 14 4.37 -2.65 -15.73
C SER A 14 3.02 -1.98 -15.91
N ILE A 15 2.29 -1.70 -14.83
CA ILE A 15 1.01 -0.98 -14.88
C ILE A 15 1.17 0.45 -15.44
N LEU A 16 2.33 1.08 -15.26
CA LEU A 16 2.61 2.42 -15.79
C LEU A 16 2.62 2.49 -17.33
N GLU A 17 2.76 1.36 -18.02
CA GLU A 17 2.73 1.30 -19.49
C GLU A 17 3.73 2.28 -20.18
N GLY A 18 4.90 2.49 -19.56
CA GLY A 18 5.95 3.37 -20.07
C GLY A 18 5.71 4.88 -19.85
N LYS A 19 4.67 5.29 -19.14
CA LYS A 19 4.46 6.67 -18.71
C LYS A 19 5.52 7.11 -17.70
N GLU A 20 5.65 8.43 -17.50
CA GLU A 20 6.49 8.97 -16.42
C GLU A 20 6.05 8.42 -15.07
N ALA A 21 7.03 8.04 -14.25
CA ALA A 21 6.79 7.47 -12.91
C ALA A 21 6.38 8.56 -11.89
N SER A 22 5.30 9.27 -12.15
CA SER A 22 4.65 10.15 -11.17
C SER A 22 3.52 9.40 -10.45
N TYR A 23 3.18 9.84 -9.24
CA TYR A 23 2.06 9.25 -8.50
C TYR A 23 0.73 9.38 -9.26
N GLU A 24 0.50 10.51 -9.91
CA GLU A 24 -0.71 10.75 -10.70
C GLU A 24 -0.85 9.74 -11.86
N ASN A 25 0.23 9.54 -12.62
CA ASN A 25 0.25 8.56 -13.70
C ASN A 25 0.09 7.13 -13.19
N LEU A 26 0.80 6.78 -12.10
CA LEU A 26 0.71 5.47 -11.48
C LEU A 26 -0.69 5.20 -10.95
N TYR A 27 -1.28 6.17 -10.24
CA TYR A 27 -2.63 6.05 -9.72
C TYR A 27 -3.68 5.95 -10.84
N SER A 28 -3.58 6.80 -11.88
CA SER A 28 -4.46 6.73 -13.04
C SER A 28 -4.39 5.37 -13.74
N SER A 29 -3.19 4.82 -13.91
CA SER A 29 -3.00 3.49 -14.51
C SER A 29 -3.52 2.38 -13.58
N PHE A 30 -3.33 2.51 -12.27
CA PHE A 30 -3.87 1.59 -11.28
C PHE A 30 -5.41 1.59 -11.26
N VAL A 31 -6.04 2.75 -11.36
CA VAL A 31 -7.50 2.87 -11.50
C VAL A 31 -8.00 2.15 -12.75
N LYS A 32 -7.34 2.38 -13.90
CA LYS A 32 -7.68 1.68 -15.14
C LYS A 32 -7.60 0.16 -14.96
N TYR A 33 -6.49 -0.31 -14.41
CA TYR A 33 -6.25 -1.72 -14.13
C TYR A 33 -7.30 -2.33 -13.20
N CYS A 34 -7.63 -1.69 -12.09
CA CYS A 34 -8.66 -2.18 -11.16
C CYS A 34 -10.05 -2.23 -11.78
N ASN A 35 -10.34 -1.37 -12.75
CA ASN A 35 -11.62 -1.35 -13.45
C ASN A 35 -11.77 -2.44 -14.52
N GLU A 36 -10.69 -3.15 -14.88
CA GLU A 36 -10.74 -4.32 -15.77
C GLU A 36 -11.38 -5.56 -15.09
N PHE A 37 -11.42 -5.59 -13.76
CA PHE A 37 -12.06 -6.66 -13.02
C PHE A 37 -13.57 -6.39 -12.86
N ASP A 38 -14.40 -7.40 -13.09
CA ASP A 38 -15.84 -7.30 -12.87
C ASP A 38 -16.18 -7.32 -11.35
N GLY A 39 -17.26 -6.64 -10.98
CA GLY A 39 -17.77 -6.63 -9.59
C GLY A 39 -16.85 -5.91 -8.60
N GLN A 40 -16.94 -6.30 -7.34
CA GLN A 40 -16.11 -5.81 -6.26
C GLN A 40 -14.81 -6.61 -6.15
N ILE A 41 -13.72 -5.94 -5.78
CA ILE A 41 -12.39 -6.53 -5.64
C ILE A 41 -11.88 -6.43 -4.20
N HIS A 42 -11.06 -7.40 -3.83
CA HIS A 42 -10.26 -7.34 -2.61
C HIS A 42 -8.93 -6.66 -2.93
N LEU A 43 -8.57 -5.63 -2.18
CA LEU A 43 -7.30 -4.93 -2.34
C LEU A 43 -6.38 -5.21 -1.18
N CYS A 44 -5.16 -5.61 -1.49
CA CYS A 44 -4.07 -5.78 -0.52
C CYS A 44 -2.83 -5.04 -1.03
N GLY A 45 -2.29 -4.13 -0.22
CA GLY A 45 -1.13 -3.35 -0.62
C GLY A 45 -0.14 -3.12 0.52
N LEU A 46 1.15 -3.32 0.19
CA LEU A 46 2.27 -2.96 1.06
C LEU A 46 2.81 -1.58 0.64
N SER A 47 3.03 -0.69 1.62
CA SER A 47 3.71 0.59 1.41
C SER A 47 3.09 1.41 0.28
N LEU A 48 3.78 1.63 -0.84
CA LEU A 48 3.25 2.30 -2.04
C LEU A 48 1.98 1.62 -2.58
N GLY A 49 1.96 0.28 -2.62
CA GLY A 49 0.75 -0.47 -3.00
C GLY A 49 -0.41 -0.21 -2.06
N GLY A 50 -0.12 -0.04 -0.78
CA GLY A 50 -1.11 0.35 0.23
C GLY A 50 -1.65 1.77 0.02
N ILE A 51 -0.80 2.73 -0.37
CA ILE A 51 -1.22 4.10 -0.69
C ILE A 51 -2.16 4.10 -1.91
N LEU A 52 -1.84 3.34 -2.95
CA LEU A 52 -2.70 3.20 -4.14
C LEU A 52 -4.04 2.56 -3.78
N ALA A 53 -4.03 1.47 -3.00
CA ALA A 53 -5.23 0.78 -2.55
C ALA A 53 -6.11 1.67 -1.66
N LEU A 54 -5.49 2.43 -0.73
CA LEU A 54 -6.18 3.40 0.12
C LEU A 54 -6.85 4.50 -0.71
N ASN A 55 -6.11 5.11 -1.65
CA ASN A 55 -6.68 6.14 -2.51
C ASN A 55 -7.82 5.60 -3.39
N PHE A 56 -7.66 4.41 -3.93
CA PHE A 56 -8.70 3.76 -4.72
C PHE A 56 -9.97 3.47 -3.88
N ALA A 57 -9.83 2.99 -2.67
CA ALA A 57 -10.97 2.75 -1.77
C ALA A 57 -11.71 4.04 -1.40
N LEU A 58 -10.99 5.18 -1.35
CA LEU A 58 -11.57 6.51 -1.13
C LEU A 58 -12.34 7.03 -2.35
N ASP A 59 -11.83 6.78 -3.55
CA ASP A 59 -12.41 7.31 -4.79
C ASP A 59 -13.49 6.38 -5.37
N PHE A 60 -13.35 5.06 -5.16
CA PHE A 60 -14.24 4.03 -5.71
C PHE A 60 -14.75 3.08 -4.60
N PRO A 61 -15.43 3.57 -3.55
CA PRO A 61 -15.82 2.75 -2.39
C PRO A 61 -16.76 1.60 -2.74
N GLN A 62 -17.51 1.71 -3.83
CA GLN A 62 -18.43 0.66 -4.29
C GLN A 62 -17.69 -0.51 -4.98
N LYS A 63 -16.45 -0.29 -5.41
CA LYS A 63 -15.62 -1.27 -6.11
C LYS A 63 -14.80 -2.14 -5.16
N VAL A 64 -14.63 -1.72 -3.90
CA VAL A 64 -13.77 -2.40 -2.94
C VAL A 64 -14.59 -3.24 -1.96
N LYS A 65 -14.38 -4.56 -1.99
CA LYS A 65 -15.02 -5.52 -1.06
C LYS A 65 -14.31 -5.52 0.29
N THR A 66 -12.97 -5.65 0.29
CA THR A 66 -12.14 -5.53 1.48
C THR A 66 -10.84 -4.79 1.17
N LEU A 67 -10.25 -4.17 2.18
CA LEU A 67 -9.00 -3.41 2.07
C LEU A 67 -7.98 -3.93 3.08
N VAL A 68 -6.79 -4.30 2.62
CA VAL A 68 -5.65 -4.65 3.47
C VAL A 68 -4.51 -3.66 3.24
N LEU A 69 -4.09 -2.98 4.29
CA LEU A 69 -3.05 -1.96 4.28
C LEU A 69 -1.86 -2.42 5.13
N ILE A 70 -0.72 -2.66 4.51
CA ILE A 70 0.49 -3.17 5.18
C ILE A 70 1.56 -2.08 5.17
N GLY A 71 2.02 -1.64 6.34
CA GLY A 71 3.06 -0.59 6.45
C GLY A 71 2.73 0.66 5.64
N THR A 72 1.46 1.05 5.61
CA THR A 72 0.94 2.09 4.72
C THR A 72 0.86 3.44 5.43
N PRO A 73 1.55 4.48 4.94
CA PRO A 73 1.36 5.83 5.44
C PRO A 73 0.03 6.42 4.94
N TYR A 74 -0.72 7.08 5.82
CA TYR A 74 -1.93 7.83 5.42
C TYR A 74 -1.61 9.24 4.92
N LYS A 75 -0.41 9.71 5.16
CA LYS A 75 0.15 10.95 4.62
C LYS A 75 1.65 10.82 4.43
N VAL A 76 2.20 11.54 3.47
CA VAL A 76 3.63 11.56 3.20
C VAL A 76 4.25 12.76 3.91
N PRO A 77 5.09 12.57 4.95
CA PRO A 77 5.71 13.68 5.67
C PRO A 77 6.73 14.39 4.76
N LYS A 78 6.51 15.68 4.45
CA LYS A 78 7.39 16.48 3.56
C LYS A 78 8.87 16.44 3.98
N VAL A 79 9.14 16.48 5.29
CA VAL A 79 10.50 16.46 5.84
C VAL A 79 11.15 15.08 5.72
N ALA A 80 10.43 14.00 6.03
CA ALA A 80 10.95 12.64 5.94
C ALA A 80 11.29 12.26 4.49
N PHE A 81 10.50 12.73 3.53
CA PHE A 81 10.74 12.50 2.11
C PHE A 81 12.01 13.20 1.60
N SER A 82 12.27 14.41 2.07
CA SER A 82 13.52 15.13 1.74
C SER A 82 14.75 14.38 2.27
N PHE A 83 14.69 13.82 3.47
CA PHE A 83 15.77 13.00 4.04
C PHE A 83 15.94 11.65 3.32
N GLN A 84 14.84 10.97 2.99
CA GLN A 84 14.87 9.72 2.23
C GLN A 84 15.46 9.92 0.84
N ASN A 85 15.09 11.02 0.15
CA ASN A 85 15.67 11.38 -1.14
C ASN A 85 17.17 11.68 -1.04
N ILE A 86 17.62 12.31 0.05
CA ILE A 86 19.05 12.53 0.29
C ILE A 86 19.77 11.19 0.45
N ILE A 87 19.24 10.27 1.28
CA ILE A 87 19.81 8.93 1.48
C ILE A 87 19.85 8.17 0.15
N PHE A 88 18.73 8.12 -0.59
CA PHE A 88 18.64 7.44 -1.88
C PHE A 88 19.63 7.98 -2.91
N ARG A 89 20.01 9.26 -2.85
CA ARG A 89 20.99 9.86 -3.73
C ARG A 89 22.36 9.22 -3.61
N PHE A 90 22.72 8.75 -2.42
CA PHE A 90 24.00 8.12 -2.12
C PHE A 90 23.98 6.59 -2.22
N LEU A 91 22.80 5.97 -2.38
CA LEU A 91 22.70 4.52 -2.54
C LEU A 91 23.22 4.06 -3.91
N PRO A 92 23.93 2.92 -3.98
CA PRO A 92 24.34 2.30 -5.24
C PRO A 92 23.13 1.97 -6.13
N LYS A 93 23.34 2.02 -7.45
CA LYS A 93 22.28 1.68 -8.42
C LYS A 93 21.77 0.25 -8.25
N SER A 94 22.62 -0.68 -7.83
CA SER A 94 22.27 -2.09 -7.62
C SER A 94 21.13 -2.31 -6.62
N ILE A 95 20.94 -1.41 -5.65
CA ILE A 95 19.81 -1.49 -4.72
C ILE A 95 18.48 -1.25 -5.45
N PHE A 96 18.47 -0.40 -6.48
CA PHE A 96 17.28 -0.09 -7.25
C PHE A 96 16.93 -1.17 -8.29
N GLU A 97 17.85 -2.08 -8.60
CA GLU A 97 17.61 -3.20 -9.52
C GLU A 97 16.61 -4.23 -8.95
N THR A 98 16.47 -4.26 -7.62
CA THR A 98 15.49 -5.12 -6.93
C THR A 98 14.17 -4.41 -6.66
N MET A 99 14.06 -3.11 -6.95
CA MET A 99 12.86 -2.31 -6.77
C MET A 99 12.00 -2.32 -8.04
N ALA A 100 10.70 -2.01 -7.89
CA ALA A 100 9.79 -1.89 -9.02
C ALA A 100 10.17 -0.75 -10.00
N PHE A 101 10.93 0.24 -9.53
CA PHE A 101 11.37 1.40 -10.30
C PHE A 101 12.87 1.61 -10.19
N ASP A 102 13.49 2.02 -11.30
CA ASP A 102 14.89 2.45 -11.29
C ASP A 102 15.10 3.71 -10.42
N LYS A 103 16.37 4.05 -10.19
CA LYS A 103 16.75 5.18 -9.34
C LYS A 103 16.08 6.48 -9.74
N LYS A 104 16.05 6.82 -11.05
CA LYS A 104 15.46 8.07 -11.56
C LYS A 104 13.95 8.09 -11.31
N ASN A 105 13.28 7.03 -11.69
CA ASN A 105 11.84 6.89 -11.55
C ASN A 105 11.40 6.86 -10.08
N THR A 106 12.20 6.26 -9.18
CA THR A 106 11.97 6.29 -7.73
C THR A 106 11.98 7.72 -7.18
N PHE A 107 12.91 8.58 -7.65
CA PHE A 107 12.94 9.98 -7.23
C PHE A 107 11.76 10.79 -7.76
N VAL A 108 11.41 10.62 -9.04
CA VAL A 108 10.26 11.31 -9.65
C VAL A 108 8.98 10.94 -8.93
N LEU A 109 8.77 9.64 -8.70
CA LEU A 109 7.61 9.13 -7.97
C LEU A 109 7.57 9.70 -6.56
N GLY A 110 8.67 9.63 -5.85
CA GLY A 110 8.77 10.18 -4.51
C GLY A 110 8.42 11.67 -4.46
N ASP A 111 9.03 12.49 -5.30
CA ASP A 111 8.76 13.95 -5.30
C ASP A 111 7.28 14.26 -5.60
N SER A 112 6.66 13.49 -6.50
CA SER A 112 5.23 13.64 -6.83
C SER A 112 4.27 13.27 -5.69
N MET A 113 4.74 12.51 -4.70
CA MET A 113 3.93 12.06 -3.56
C MET A 113 3.96 13.01 -2.34
N LYS A 114 4.82 14.00 -2.33
CA LYS A 114 5.11 14.87 -1.16
C LYS A 114 3.91 15.61 -0.55
N ASP A 115 2.85 15.78 -1.32
CA ASP A 115 1.63 16.48 -0.90
C ASP A 115 0.45 15.54 -0.63
N LEU A 116 0.69 14.22 -0.67
CA LEU A 116 -0.37 13.24 -0.36
C LEU A 116 -0.71 13.28 1.13
N ASP A 117 -1.98 13.56 1.41
CA ASP A 117 -2.56 13.52 2.74
C ASP A 117 -4.02 13.03 2.67
N PHE A 118 -4.29 11.90 3.27
CA PHE A 118 -5.63 11.28 3.33
C PHE A 118 -6.29 11.45 4.71
N SER A 119 -5.70 12.23 5.61
CA SER A 119 -6.13 12.35 7.01
C SER A 119 -7.63 12.58 7.16
N ASP A 120 -8.18 13.54 6.44
CA ASP A 120 -9.58 13.89 6.56
C ASP A 120 -10.53 12.90 5.85
N ARG A 121 -10.00 12.17 4.86
CA ARG A 121 -10.80 11.30 4.00
C ARG A 121 -10.92 9.86 4.50
N VAL A 122 -9.96 9.34 5.27
CA VAL A 122 -9.96 7.93 5.70
C VAL A 122 -11.23 7.53 6.46
N LYS A 123 -11.90 8.48 7.09
CA LYS A 123 -13.15 8.27 7.85
C LYS A 123 -14.33 7.83 6.99
N ILE A 124 -14.29 8.05 5.67
CA ILE A 124 -15.39 7.66 4.77
C ILE A 124 -15.27 6.22 4.28
N ILE A 125 -14.17 5.52 4.56
CA ILE A 125 -13.97 4.11 4.21
C ILE A 125 -14.98 3.27 5.00
N LYS A 126 -15.72 2.42 4.28
CA LYS A 126 -16.81 1.59 4.85
C LYS A 126 -16.54 0.09 4.73
N CYS A 127 -15.73 -0.33 3.76
CA CYS A 127 -15.41 -1.74 3.59
C CYS A 127 -14.63 -2.29 4.79
N PRO A 128 -14.76 -3.58 5.12
CA PRO A 128 -13.89 -4.23 6.07
C PRO A 128 -12.43 -3.93 5.75
N THR A 129 -11.67 -3.49 6.74
CA THR A 129 -10.28 -3.03 6.55
C THR A 129 -9.36 -3.70 7.55
N LEU A 130 -8.29 -4.32 7.06
CA LEU A 130 -7.22 -4.85 7.89
C LEU A 130 -5.99 -3.97 7.75
N ILE A 131 -5.44 -3.54 8.87
CA ILE A 131 -4.21 -2.76 8.93
C ILE A 131 -3.13 -3.62 9.56
N LEU A 132 -2.03 -3.81 8.85
CA LEU A 132 -0.88 -4.58 9.30
C LEU A 132 0.35 -3.70 9.37
N CYS A 133 1.14 -3.86 10.43
CA CYS A 133 2.41 -3.17 10.55
C CYS A 133 3.40 -4.05 11.32
N GLY A 134 4.63 -4.14 10.83
CA GLY A 134 5.70 -4.75 11.60
C GLY A 134 6.04 -3.88 12.82
N LYS A 135 6.25 -4.49 13.97
CA LYS A 135 6.56 -3.77 15.21
C LYS A 135 7.84 -2.93 15.13
N ARG A 136 8.78 -3.36 14.28
CA ARG A 136 10.04 -2.64 14.03
C ARG A 136 9.94 -1.59 12.92
N ASP A 137 8.79 -1.48 12.22
CA ASP A 137 8.53 -0.42 11.25
C ASP A 137 8.20 0.91 11.94
N SER A 138 9.20 1.54 12.53
CA SER A 138 9.05 2.80 13.28
C SER A 138 8.54 3.96 12.42
N ALA A 139 8.69 3.88 11.11
CA ALA A 139 8.22 4.89 10.17
C ALA A 139 6.70 4.87 10.01
N ASN A 140 6.09 3.68 10.02
CA ASN A 140 4.67 3.52 9.71
C ASN A 140 3.80 3.12 10.90
N ILE A 141 4.36 2.74 12.05
CA ILE A 141 3.59 2.32 13.23
C ILE A 141 2.55 3.39 13.66
N LYS A 142 2.94 4.67 13.63
CA LYS A 142 2.01 5.77 13.94
C LYS A 142 0.93 5.95 12.88
N SER A 143 1.23 5.62 11.63
CA SER A 143 0.23 5.63 10.55
C SER A 143 -0.75 4.49 10.70
N ALA A 144 -0.28 3.32 11.07
CA ALA A 144 -1.14 2.17 11.36
C ALA A 144 -2.11 2.46 12.51
N ASP A 145 -1.61 3.03 13.61
CA ASP A 145 -2.45 3.47 14.73
C ASP A 145 -3.49 4.51 14.30
N TYR A 146 -3.06 5.53 13.53
CA TYR A 146 -3.97 6.56 13.04
C TYR A 146 -5.09 5.98 12.15
N LEU A 147 -4.74 5.13 11.19
CA LEU A 147 -5.69 4.48 10.28
C LEU A 147 -6.69 3.64 11.07
N SER A 148 -6.23 2.85 12.04
CA SER A 148 -7.10 1.99 12.86
C SER A 148 -8.10 2.77 13.71
N GLN A 149 -7.73 3.94 14.17
CA GLN A 149 -8.60 4.81 14.98
C GLN A 149 -9.60 5.62 14.15
N ASN A 150 -9.30 5.84 12.85
CA ASN A 150 -10.10 6.71 11.99
C ASN A 150 -10.89 5.97 10.90
N ILE A 151 -10.58 4.73 10.59
CA ILE A 151 -11.40 3.87 9.72
C ILE A 151 -12.29 3.01 10.62
N ARG A 152 -13.60 3.25 10.57
CA ARG A 152 -14.58 2.63 11.50
C ARG A 152 -14.59 1.10 11.47
N SER A 153 -14.34 0.52 10.30
CA SER A 153 -14.34 -0.93 10.05
C SER A 153 -12.94 -1.55 10.09
N ALA A 154 -11.97 -0.85 10.69
CA ALA A 154 -10.59 -1.31 10.69
C ALA A 154 -10.27 -2.21 11.89
N GLU A 155 -9.52 -3.27 11.61
CA GLU A 155 -8.79 -4.10 12.56
C GLU A 155 -7.29 -3.83 12.41
N LEU A 156 -6.56 -3.69 13.52
CA LEU A 156 -5.10 -3.51 13.54
C LEU A 156 -4.43 -4.77 14.09
N LYS A 157 -3.48 -5.31 13.33
CA LYS A 157 -2.57 -6.38 13.81
C LYS A 157 -1.12 -5.91 13.67
N ILE A 158 -0.38 -5.94 14.77
CA ILE A 158 1.06 -5.67 14.81
C ILE A 158 1.80 -7.00 14.76
N ILE A 159 2.73 -7.12 13.81
CA ILE A 159 3.51 -8.34 13.62
C ILE A 159 4.84 -8.19 14.37
N GLU A 160 5.01 -9.00 15.40
CA GLU A 160 6.20 -8.99 16.25
C GLU A 160 7.47 -9.36 15.45
N ASN A 161 8.60 -8.83 15.87
CA ASN A 161 9.92 -9.09 15.28
C ASN A 161 10.05 -8.79 13.78
N THR A 162 9.15 -8.00 13.20
CA THR A 162 9.06 -7.72 11.78
C THR A 162 9.24 -6.22 11.53
N GLY A 163 9.96 -5.86 10.47
CA GLY A 163 10.15 -4.50 9.98
C GLY A 163 9.13 -4.12 8.91
N HIS A 164 9.58 -3.33 7.93
CA HIS A 164 8.71 -2.76 6.89
C HIS A 164 8.28 -3.78 5.83
N VAL A 165 9.21 -4.64 5.40
CA VAL A 165 8.97 -5.57 4.28
C VAL A 165 8.40 -6.89 4.81
N VAL A 166 7.17 -6.82 5.32
CA VAL A 166 6.50 -7.91 6.05
C VAL A 166 6.44 -9.20 5.25
N ASN A 167 6.21 -9.11 3.93
CA ASN A 167 6.12 -10.27 3.04
C ASN A 167 7.46 -11.01 2.84
N GLU A 168 8.59 -10.37 3.14
CA GLU A 168 9.92 -10.99 3.09
C GLU A 168 10.40 -11.41 4.48
N GLU A 169 10.13 -10.58 5.49
CA GLU A 169 10.62 -10.81 6.84
C GLU A 169 9.80 -11.85 7.62
N ASN A 170 8.49 -11.96 7.34
CA ASN A 170 7.59 -12.88 8.06
C ASN A 170 6.43 -13.37 7.17
N PRO A 171 6.71 -14.04 6.04
CA PRO A 171 5.71 -14.43 5.06
C PRO A 171 4.67 -15.41 5.59
N GLU A 172 5.06 -16.33 6.48
CA GLU A 172 4.16 -17.33 7.07
C GLU A 172 3.09 -16.66 7.93
N THR A 173 3.50 -15.82 8.88
CA THR A 173 2.56 -15.08 9.73
C THR A 173 1.64 -14.18 8.90
N LEU A 174 2.18 -13.52 7.86
CA LEU A 174 1.37 -12.71 6.96
C LEU A 174 0.32 -13.56 6.25
N ALA A 175 0.70 -14.72 5.72
CA ALA A 175 -0.20 -15.63 5.03
C ALA A 175 -1.33 -16.12 5.95
N ASP A 176 -1.01 -16.50 7.19
CA ASP A 176 -1.99 -16.94 8.19
C ASP A 176 -3.01 -15.84 8.50
N ILE A 177 -2.52 -14.61 8.74
CA ILE A 177 -3.37 -13.45 9.01
C ILE A 177 -4.29 -13.15 7.83
N LEU A 178 -3.76 -13.15 6.60
CA LEU A 178 -4.55 -12.87 5.41
C LEU A 178 -5.60 -13.97 5.15
N ASN A 179 -5.22 -15.23 5.33
CA ASN A 179 -6.15 -16.35 5.19
C ASN A 179 -7.32 -16.24 6.19
N GLU A 180 -7.01 -15.98 7.46
CA GLU A 180 -8.04 -15.77 8.49
C GLU A 180 -8.96 -14.61 8.13
N TYR A 181 -8.38 -13.47 7.73
CA TYR A 181 -9.14 -12.27 7.40
C TYR A 181 -10.07 -12.46 6.21
N TYR A 182 -9.59 -13.06 5.13
CA TYR A 182 -10.42 -13.30 3.94
C TYR A 182 -11.51 -14.34 4.18
N LEU A 183 -11.25 -15.39 4.98
CA LEU A 183 -12.29 -16.37 5.36
C LEU A 183 -13.45 -15.73 6.13
N GLN A 184 -13.20 -14.67 6.89
CA GLN A 184 -14.22 -13.98 7.68
C GLN A 184 -15.00 -12.92 6.86
N ASN A 185 -14.45 -12.48 5.70
CA ASN A 185 -14.96 -11.34 4.93
C ASN A 185 -15.31 -11.68 3.46
N THR A 186 -15.41 -12.97 3.14
CA THR A 186 -15.85 -13.47 1.80
C THR A 186 -17.36 -13.52 1.63
#